data_16988514a4fa514ba4790b38d081ce30
#
_entry.id   16988514a4fa514ba4790b38d081ce30
#
_cell.length_a   1.000
_cell.length_b   1.000
_cell.length_c   1.000
_cell.angle_alpha   90.00
_cell.angle_beta   90.00
_cell.angle_gamma   90.00
#
_symmetry.space_group_name_H-M   'P 1'
#
loop_
_entity.id
_entity.type
_entity.pdbx_description
1 polymer ?
#
loop_
_entity_poly.entity_id
_entity_poly.type
_entity_poly.pdbx_seq_one_letter_code
_entity_poly.pdbx_strand_id
1 'polypeptide(L)'
;LMDEYRSCRNKCMFCFIDQMPKGMRETLYFKDDDSRLSFLQGNYITLTNMSDHDIDRIVQYHLEPINISFHTTNPELRCKMLHNRFAGDALKKVQTLYEGGITMNGQIVLCKGINDGEELERSIRDMTAYLPHLQSVSVVPVGLTKFRDGLYPLEPFTKEEAKEVLAIIHRWQKKIYEEYGTHFIHAGDEWYILAGEEMP
;
A
#
# COMPACT_ATOMS: atom_id res chain seq x y z
N LEU A 1 -2.58 -17.62 -24.56
CA LEU A 1 -1.25 -17.07 -24.37
C LEU A 1 -1.36 -15.79 -23.55
N MET A 2 -0.58 -15.67 -22.50
CA MET A 2 -0.49 -14.42 -21.73
C MET A 2 0.43 -13.45 -22.47
N ASP A 3 0.03 -12.17 -22.52
CA ASP A 3 0.93 -11.09 -22.96
C ASP A 3 2.13 -10.97 -22.01
N GLU A 4 3.15 -10.21 -22.42
CA GLU A 4 4.27 -9.87 -21.55
C GLU A 4 3.81 -9.18 -20.27
N TYR A 5 4.58 -9.33 -19.19
CA TYR A 5 4.29 -8.70 -17.91
C TYR A 5 4.40 -7.17 -18.00
N ARG A 6 3.47 -6.48 -17.33
CA ARG A 6 3.48 -5.02 -17.25
C ARG A 6 4.43 -4.58 -16.13
N SER A 7 5.54 -3.96 -16.47
CA SER A 7 6.44 -3.40 -15.46
C SER A 7 5.91 -2.09 -14.90
N CYS A 8 6.23 -1.83 -13.64
CA CYS A 8 5.89 -0.62 -12.92
C CYS A 8 6.53 0.63 -13.56
N ARG A 9 5.75 1.70 -13.69
CA ARG A 9 6.20 3.00 -14.22
C ARG A 9 6.47 4.04 -13.13
N ASN A 10 6.27 3.66 -11.86
CA ASN A 10 6.50 4.54 -10.73
C ASN A 10 7.99 4.60 -10.35
N LYS A 11 8.38 5.67 -9.67
CA LYS A 11 9.69 5.85 -9.05
C LYS A 11 9.49 6.18 -7.57
N CYS A 12 8.86 5.25 -6.85
CA CYS A 12 8.50 5.45 -5.46
C CYS A 12 9.74 5.75 -4.62
N MET A 13 9.65 6.74 -3.71
CA MET A 13 10.75 7.10 -2.82
C MET A 13 11.17 5.96 -1.90
N PHE A 14 10.29 4.98 -1.70
CA PHE A 14 10.49 3.78 -0.88
C PHE A 14 10.65 2.50 -1.71
N CYS A 15 10.87 2.59 -3.04
CA CYS A 15 10.92 1.42 -3.91
C CYS A 15 11.96 0.41 -3.43
N PHE A 16 11.51 -0.80 -3.09
CA PHE A 16 12.39 -1.87 -2.64
C PHE A 16 13.38 -2.30 -3.72
N ILE A 17 12.94 -2.36 -4.98
CA ILE A 17 13.79 -2.78 -6.10
C ILE A 17 14.93 -1.78 -6.35
N ASP A 18 14.68 -0.47 -6.18
CA ASP A 18 15.73 0.55 -6.38
C ASP A 18 16.83 0.49 -5.33
N GLN A 19 16.62 -0.20 -4.21
CA GLN A 19 17.57 -0.43 -3.11
C GLN A 19 18.21 -1.82 -3.17
N MET A 20 18.07 -2.55 -4.26
CA MET A 20 18.74 -3.85 -4.43
C MET A 20 20.23 -3.66 -4.74
N PRO A 21 21.11 -4.57 -4.26
CA PRO A 21 22.52 -4.53 -4.63
C PRO A 21 22.69 -4.65 -6.13
N LYS A 22 23.62 -3.88 -6.70
CA LYS A 22 23.92 -3.93 -8.15
C LYS A 22 24.59 -5.26 -8.53
N GLY A 23 24.40 -5.69 -9.79
CA GLY A 23 25.07 -6.86 -10.35
C GLY A 23 24.45 -8.22 -10.00
N MET A 24 23.22 -8.21 -9.49
CA MET A 24 22.45 -9.44 -9.28
C MET A 24 21.75 -9.89 -10.59
N ARG A 25 21.03 -11.02 -10.55
CA ARG A 25 20.26 -11.51 -11.70
C ARG A 25 19.25 -10.46 -12.17
N GLU A 26 19.11 -10.26 -13.48
CA GLU A 26 18.21 -9.26 -14.06
C GLU A 26 16.77 -9.38 -13.57
N THR A 27 16.29 -10.60 -13.37
CA THR A 27 14.94 -10.87 -12.87
C THR A 27 14.64 -10.23 -11.50
N LEU A 28 15.66 -9.96 -10.67
CA LEU A 28 15.51 -9.30 -9.38
C LEU A 28 15.25 -7.80 -9.49
N TYR A 29 15.49 -7.21 -10.65
CA TYR A 29 15.26 -5.77 -10.89
C TYR A 29 13.96 -5.51 -11.64
N PHE A 30 13.17 -6.55 -11.90
CA PHE A 30 11.87 -6.38 -12.50
C PHE A 30 10.91 -5.73 -11.49
N LYS A 31 10.42 -4.56 -11.84
CA LYS A 31 9.42 -3.84 -11.02
C LYS A 31 8.03 -4.27 -11.48
N ASP A 32 7.39 -5.10 -10.68
CA ASP A 32 6.03 -5.56 -10.95
C ASP A 32 4.98 -4.52 -10.57
N ASP A 33 4.00 -4.32 -11.44
CA ASP A 33 2.76 -3.60 -11.20
C ASP A 33 1.68 -4.15 -12.16
N ASP A 34 1.68 -5.47 -12.35
CA ASP A 34 0.76 -6.18 -13.24
C ASP A 34 -0.44 -6.72 -12.45
N SER A 35 -1.63 -6.22 -12.75
CA SER A 35 -2.85 -6.64 -12.06
C SER A 35 -3.13 -8.14 -12.12
N ARG A 36 -2.65 -8.83 -13.15
CA ARG A 36 -2.79 -10.29 -13.28
C ARG A 36 -2.05 -11.01 -12.15
N LEU A 37 -0.90 -10.49 -11.74
CA LEU A 37 -0.11 -11.05 -10.64
C LEU A 37 -0.75 -10.77 -9.27
N SER A 38 -1.57 -9.72 -9.15
CA SER A 38 -2.39 -9.52 -7.95
C SER A 38 -3.34 -10.70 -7.71
N PHE A 39 -4.05 -11.13 -8.74
CA PHE A 39 -4.98 -12.26 -8.66
C PHE A 39 -4.28 -13.62 -8.53
N LEU A 40 -3.16 -13.80 -9.24
CA LEU A 40 -2.46 -15.09 -9.31
C LEU A 40 -1.53 -15.35 -8.12
N GLN A 41 -0.94 -14.30 -7.56
CA GLN A 41 0.14 -14.39 -6.56
C GLN A 41 -0.07 -13.52 -5.33
N GLY A 42 -1.15 -12.72 -5.28
CA GLY A 42 -1.43 -11.82 -4.17
C GLY A 42 -0.57 -10.55 -4.16
N ASN A 43 0.08 -10.19 -5.28
CA ASN A 43 0.91 -8.99 -5.36
C ASN A 43 0.06 -7.72 -5.19
N TYR A 44 0.63 -6.74 -4.48
CA TYR A 44 0.02 -5.42 -4.34
C TYR A 44 0.34 -4.55 -5.56
N ILE A 45 -0.68 -3.92 -6.11
CA ILE A 45 -0.58 -3.05 -7.30
C ILE A 45 -0.95 -1.61 -6.98
N THR A 46 -0.41 -0.66 -7.74
CA THR A 46 -0.61 0.77 -7.48
C THR A 46 -1.83 1.36 -8.18
N LEU A 47 -2.50 0.63 -9.06
CA LEU A 47 -3.56 1.07 -9.97
C LEU A 47 -3.10 2.12 -11.01
N THR A 48 -1.84 2.58 -10.97
CA THR A 48 -1.33 3.58 -11.91
C THR A 48 -1.05 3.01 -13.29
N ASN A 49 -0.90 1.68 -13.39
CA ASN A 49 -0.57 0.96 -14.62
C ASN A 49 -1.78 0.27 -15.25
N MET A 50 -2.99 0.65 -14.84
CA MET A 50 -4.24 0.10 -15.31
C MET A 50 -5.05 1.14 -16.06
N SER A 51 -5.62 0.75 -17.20
CA SER A 51 -6.62 1.55 -17.90
C SER A 51 -8.01 1.42 -17.25
N ASP A 52 -8.95 2.28 -17.62
CA ASP A 52 -10.33 2.14 -17.18
C ASP A 52 -10.95 0.83 -17.71
N HIS A 53 -10.58 0.42 -18.92
CA HIS A 53 -10.98 -0.88 -19.45
C HIS A 53 -10.49 -2.07 -18.62
N ASP A 54 -9.28 -1.99 -18.02
CA ASP A 54 -8.82 -3.05 -17.11
C ASP A 54 -9.69 -3.10 -15.85
N ILE A 55 -10.11 -1.94 -15.31
CA ILE A 55 -11.01 -1.85 -14.16
C ILE A 55 -12.40 -2.38 -14.50
N ASP A 56 -12.97 -1.99 -15.65
CA ASP A 56 -14.28 -2.48 -16.12
C ASP A 56 -14.29 -4.00 -16.23
N ARG A 57 -13.20 -4.60 -16.73
CA ARG A 57 -13.08 -6.06 -16.81
C ARG A 57 -13.03 -6.73 -15.44
N ILE A 58 -12.34 -6.13 -14.48
CA ILE A 58 -12.30 -6.65 -13.09
C ILE A 58 -13.72 -6.68 -12.53
N VAL A 59 -14.46 -5.59 -12.67
CA VAL A 59 -15.85 -5.51 -12.21
C VAL A 59 -16.74 -6.50 -12.95
N GLN A 60 -16.66 -6.54 -14.29
CA GLN A 60 -17.50 -7.41 -15.12
C GLN A 60 -17.31 -8.90 -14.83
N TYR A 61 -16.05 -9.32 -14.57
CA TYR A 61 -15.73 -10.74 -14.33
C TYR A 61 -15.59 -11.10 -12.85
N HIS A 62 -15.84 -10.15 -11.94
CA HIS A 62 -15.65 -10.33 -10.49
C HIS A 62 -14.28 -10.93 -10.15
N LEU A 63 -13.23 -10.29 -10.69
CA LEU A 63 -11.86 -10.72 -10.40
C LEU A 63 -11.43 -10.18 -9.04
N GLU A 64 -11.47 -11.03 -8.03
CA GLU A 64 -11.23 -10.66 -6.64
C GLU A 64 -10.59 -11.79 -5.80
N PRO A 65 -9.92 -11.50 -4.68
CA PRO A 65 -9.63 -10.15 -4.21
C PRO A 65 -8.56 -9.44 -5.04
N ILE A 66 -8.59 -8.11 -5.05
CA ILE A 66 -7.51 -7.28 -5.61
C ILE A 66 -6.73 -6.61 -4.48
N ASN A 67 -5.40 -6.67 -4.52
CA ASN A 67 -4.54 -6.10 -3.51
C ASN A 67 -3.98 -4.75 -3.97
N ILE A 68 -4.22 -3.68 -3.21
CA ILE A 68 -3.97 -2.30 -3.63
C ILE A 68 -2.92 -1.63 -2.72
N SER A 69 -1.85 -1.12 -3.32
CA SER A 69 -0.87 -0.26 -2.68
C SER A 69 -1.42 1.17 -2.58
N PHE A 70 -1.98 1.53 -1.44
CA PHE A 70 -2.52 2.87 -1.19
C PHE A 70 -1.43 3.87 -0.86
N HIS A 71 -0.67 3.59 0.18
CA HIS A 71 0.34 4.40 0.85
C HIS A 71 -0.22 5.67 1.49
N THR A 72 -1.17 6.35 0.86
CA THR A 72 -1.94 7.48 1.37
C THR A 72 -3.19 7.69 0.52
N THR A 73 -4.24 8.26 1.10
CA THR A 73 -5.44 8.73 0.38
C THR A 73 -5.33 10.18 -0.08
N ASN A 74 -4.28 10.90 0.34
CA ASN A 74 -3.98 12.25 -0.12
C ASN A 74 -3.43 12.20 -1.56
N PRO A 75 -4.17 12.71 -2.58
CA PRO A 75 -3.76 12.57 -3.98
C PRO A 75 -2.43 13.25 -4.29
N GLU A 76 -2.18 14.43 -3.72
CA GLU A 76 -0.95 15.19 -3.94
C GLU A 76 0.25 14.49 -3.31
N LEU A 77 0.09 14.03 -2.07
CA LEU A 77 1.12 13.28 -1.37
C LEU A 77 1.42 11.95 -2.11
N ARG A 78 0.40 11.26 -2.60
CA ARG A 78 0.56 10.04 -3.37
C ARG A 78 1.36 10.26 -4.65
N CYS A 79 1.09 11.35 -5.38
CA CYS A 79 1.90 11.73 -6.54
C CYS A 79 3.38 11.96 -6.17
N LYS A 80 3.63 12.61 -5.04
CA LYS A 80 5.00 12.82 -4.52
C LYS A 80 5.66 11.50 -4.13
N MET A 81 4.98 10.64 -3.37
CA MET A 81 5.52 9.37 -2.87
C MET A 81 5.85 8.40 -4.00
N LEU A 82 4.99 8.28 -5.02
CA LEU A 82 5.17 7.39 -6.15
C LEU A 82 5.99 8.03 -7.29
N HIS A 83 6.32 9.31 -7.16
CA HIS A 83 6.95 10.11 -8.22
C HIS A 83 6.23 9.94 -9.57
N ASN A 84 4.90 10.01 -9.53
CA ASN A 84 4.03 9.83 -10.68
C ASN A 84 2.84 10.79 -10.59
N ARG A 85 2.75 11.72 -11.54
CA ARG A 85 1.71 12.76 -11.58
C ARG A 85 0.28 12.22 -11.68
N PHE A 86 0.09 10.97 -12.09
CA PHE A 86 -1.20 10.32 -12.23
C PHE A 86 -1.58 9.47 -11.00
N ALA A 87 -0.69 9.35 -10.01
CA ALA A 87 -0.91 8.46 -8.88
C ALA A 87 -2.08 8.91 -7.98
N GLY A 88 -2.33 10.21 -7.89
CA GLY A 88 -3.49 10.75 -7.17
C GLY A 88 -4.80 10.40 -7.86
N ASP A 89 -4.88 10.59 -9.18
CA ASP A 89 -6.08 10.24 -9.95
C ASP A 89 -6.37 8.74 -9.96
N ALA A 90 -5.34 7.90 -9.88
CA ALA A 90 -5.51 6.45 -9.81
C ALA A 90 -6.33 5.99 -8.58
N LEU A 91 -6.41 6.78 -7.51
CA LEU A 91 -7.27 6.49 -6.35
C LEU A 91 -8.76 6.47 -6.71
N LYS A 92 -9.19 7.19 -7.76
CA LYS A 92 -10.58 7.17 -8.22
C LYS A 92 -11.03 5.78 -8.67
N LYS A 93 -10.11 4.94 -9.11
CA LYS A 93 -10.38 3.54 -9.51
C LYS A 93 -10.84 2.69 -8.33
N VAL A 94 -10.42 3.02 -7.11
CA VAL A 94 -10.89 2.35 -5.89
C VAL A 94 -12.40 2.53 -5.73
N GLN A 95 -12.92 3.72 -6.02
CA GLN A 95 -14.36 3.99 -5.97
C GLN A 95 -15.12 3.11 -6.99
N THR A 96 -14.60 2.98 -8.21
CA THR A 96 -15.22 2.12 -9.23
C THR A 96 -15.22 0.64 -8.82
N LEU A 97 -14.12 0.16 -8.24
CA LEU A 97 -14.03 -1.20 -7.71
C LEU A 97 -15.02 -1.43 -6.56
N TYR A 98 -15.12 -0.46 -5.64
CA TYR A 98 -16.06 -0.50 -4.52
C TYR A 98 -17.52 -0.54 -5.01
N GLU A 99 -17.90 0.35 -5.93
CA GLU A 99 -19.23 0.39 -6.53
C GLU A 99 -19.55 -0.88 -7.32
N GLY A 100 -18.53 -1.52 -7.90
CA GLY A 100 -18.63 -2.82 -8.56
C GLY A 100 -18.69 -4.02 -7.60
N GLY A 101 -18.64 -3.79 -6.29
CA GLY A 101 -18.72 -4.84 -5.27
C GLY A 101 -17.46 -5.71 -5.16
N ILE A 102 -16.31 -5.23 -5.65
CA ILE A 102 -15.05 -5.99 -5.67
C ILE A 102 -14.39 -6.00 -4.29
N THR A 103 -14.06 -7.19 -3.84
CA THR A 103 -13.27 -7.42 -2.61
C THR A 103 -11.85 -6.90 -2.81
N MET A 104 -11.40 -6.06 -1.87
CA MET A 104 -10.08 -5.42 -1.91
C MET A 104 -9.32 -5.64 -0.61
N ASN A 105 -7.99 -5.68 -0.69
CA ASN A 105 -7.08 -5.53 0.44
C ASN A 105 -6.13 -4.35 0.18
N GLY A 106 -5.81 -3.59 1.22
CA GLY A 106 -4.95 -2.43 1.13
C GLY A 106 -3.59 -2.63 1.80
N GLN A 107 -2.60 -1.86 1.35
CA GLN A 107 -1.31 -1.76 2.02
C GLN A 107 -0.84 -0.31 2.06
N ILE A 108 -0.26 0.07 3.19
CA ILE A 108 0.45 1.32 3.42
C ILE A 108 1.89 0.99 3.78
N VAL A 109 2.84 1.40 2.93
CA VAL A 109 4.25 1.49 3.32
C VAL A 109 4.42 2.83 4.02
N LEU A 110 4.67 2.80 5.33
CA LEU A 110 4.77 4.00 6.16
C LEU A 110 6.20 4.54 6.14
N CYS A 111 6.33 5.81 5.77
CA CYS A 111 7.59 6.53 5.68
C CYS A 111 7.58 7.66 6.71
N LYS A 112 8.54 7.65 7.63
CA LYS A 112 8.69 8.63 8.71
C LYS A 112 8.72 10.07 8.17
N GLY A 113 7.91 10.94 8.75
CA GLY A 113 7.78 12.36 8.39
C GLY A 113 7.15 12.62 7.03
N ILE A 114 6.51 11.62 6.40
CA ILE A 114 5.92 11.73 5.07
C ILE A 114 4.43 11.40 5.09
N ASN A 115 4.06 10.16 5.39
CA ASN A 115 2.67 9.69 5.43
C ASN A 115 2.27 9.08 6.77
N ASP A 116 3.04 9.35 7.82
CA ASP A 116 2.78 8.99 9.21
C ASP A 116 1.89 10.03 9.92
N GLY A 117 1.67 9.83 11.22
CA GLY A 117 0.89 10.75 12.06
C GLY A 117 -0.49 11.06 11.49
N GLU A 118 -0.78 12.34 11.27
CA GLU A 118 -2.08 12.82 10.78
C GLU A 118 -2.44 12.31 9.39
N GLU A 119 -1.46 12.11 8.50
CA GLU A 119 -1.69 11.54 7.16
C GLU A 119 -2.06 10.06 7.23
N LEU A 120 -1.49 9.30 8.17
CA LEU A 120 -1.89 7.92 8.42
C LEU A 120 -3.34 7.88 8.94
N GLU A 121 -3.68 8.70 9.93
CA GLU A 121 -5.04 8.78 10.47
C GLU A 121 -6.06 9.20 9.41
N ARG A 122 -5.71 10.18 8.57
CA ARG A 122 -6.51 10.58 7.42
C ARG A 122 -6.76 9.39 6.50
N SER A 123 -5.70 8.68 6.13
CA SER A 123 -5.80 7.55 5.21
C SER A 123 -6.67 6.42 5.77
N ILE A 124 -6.52 6.08 7.06
CA ILE A 124 -7.36 5.08 7.72
C ILE A 124 -8.82 5.50 7.69
N ARG A 125 -9.12 6.75 8.08
CA ARG A 125 -10.48 7.29 8.10
C ARG A 125 -11.11 7.25 6.70
N ASP A 126 -10.40 7.73 5.69
CA ASP A 126 -10.92 7.80 4.32
C ASP A 126 -11.19 6.40 3.75
N MET A 127 -10.35 5.42 4.10
CA MET A 127 -10.50 4.04 3.65
C MET A 127 -11.66 3.30 4.31
N THR A 128 -12.13 3.71 5.50
CA THR A 128 -13.33 3.10 6.12
C THR A 128 -14.59 3.27 5.27
N ALA A 129 -14.62 4.27 4.38
CA ALA A 129 -15.73 4.47 3.45
C ALA A 129 -15.91 3.32 2.43
N TYR A 130 -14.89 2.49 2.27
CA TYR A 130 -14.92 1.34 1.35
C TYR A 130 -15.27 0.01 2.04
N LEU A 131 -15.59 0.03 3.33
CA LEU A 131 -16.13 -1.14 4.01
C LEU A 131 -17.54 -1.51 3.46
N PRO A 132 -17.88 -2.78 3.33
CA PRO A 132 -17.12 -3.99 3.69
C PRO A 132 -16.21 -4.52 2.57
N HIS A 133 -16.18 -3.91 1.38
CA HIS A 133 -15.45 -4.42 0.23
C HIS A 133 -13.93 -4.29 0.38
N LEU A 134 -13.42 -3.22 0.98
CA LEU A 134 -12.03 -3.16 1.43
C LEU A 134 -11.92 -3.87 2.79
N GLN A 135 -11.53 -5.16 2.77
CA GLN A 135 -11.63 -6.04 3.94
C GLN A 135 -10.53 -5.79 4.96
N SER A 136 -9.32 -5.44 4.49
CA SER A 136 -8.19 -5.21 5.39
C SER A 136 -7.21 -4.21 4.81
N VAL A 137 -6.49 -3.51 5.69
CA VAL A 137 -5.35 -2.65 5.31
C VAL A 137 -4.18 -2.96 6.23
N SER A 138 -3.06 -3.37 5.64
CA SER A 138 -1.81 -3.60 6.35
C SER A 138 -0.94 -2.35 6.33
N VAL A 139 -0.45 -1.93 7.49
CA VAL A 139 0.55 -0.85 7.62
C VAL A 139 1.89 -1.50 7.92
N VAL A 140 2.87 -1.29 7.04
CA VAL A 140 4.22 -1.83 7.19
C VAL A 140 5.23 -0.69 7.22
N PRO A 141 6.30 -0.76 8.04
CA PRO A 141 7.35 0.25 7.99
C PRO A 141 8.11 0.17 6.67
N VAL A 142 8.65 1.29 6.23
CA VAL A 142 9.53 1.31 5.06
C VAL A 142 10.78 0.49 5.30
N GLY A 143 11.05 -0.48 4.43
CA GLY A 143 12.30 -1.23 4.43
C GLY A 143 13.44 -0.39 3.87
N LEU A 144 14.52 -0.21 4.61
CA LEU A 144 15.70 0.55 4.21
C LEU A 144 16.92 -0.36 4.14
N THR A 145 17.60 -0.34 3.00
CA THR A 145 18.85 -1.08 2.80
C THR A 145 20.06 -0.13 2.78
N LYS A 146 21.25 -0.68 2.86
CA LYS A 146 22.51 0.09 2.71
C LYS A 146 22.78 0.56 1.27
N PHE A 147 21.98 0.17 0.29
CA PHE A 147 22.15 0.49 -1.13
C PHE A 147 21.24 1.65 -1.58
N ARG A 148 21.17 2.71 -0.76
CA ARG A 148 20.30 3.86 -1.01
C ARG A 148 21.02 5.10 -1.52
N ASP A 149 22.25 4.99 -1.97
CA ASP A 149 23.02 6.12 -2.50
C ASP A 149 22.30 6.77 -3.68
N GLY A 150 22.04 8.06 -3.58
CA GLY A 150 21.35 8.84 -4.60
C GLY A 150 19.82 8.69 -4.65
N LEU A 151 19.23 7.88 -3.77
CA LEU A 151 17.77 7.77 -3.61
C LEU A 151 17.24 8.83 -2.61
N TYR A 152 15.91 9.01 -2.62
CA TYR A 152 15.25 9.92 -1.69
C TYR A 152 15.63 9.59 -0.23
N PRO A 153 16.07 10.58 0.57
CA PRO A 153 16.49 10.32 1.94
C PRO A 153 15.28 9.94 2.80
N LEU A 154 15.28 8.73 3.33
CA LEU A 154 14.30 8.21 4.27
C LEU A 154 15.02 7.79 5.54
N GLU A 155 14.35 7.96 6.67
CA GLU A 155 14.84 7.56 7.97
C GLU A 155 14.05 6.38 8.53
N PRO A 156 14.68 5.45 9.26
CA PRO A 156 13.98 4.40 9.98
C PRO A 156 13.21 4.97 11.16
N PHE A 157 12.16 4.28 11.58
CA PHE A 157 11.45 4.60 12.81
C PHE A 157 12.28 4.18 14.03
N THR A 158 12.25 4.98 15.08
CA THR A 158 12.78 4.61 16.40
C THR A 158 11.77 3.71 17.12
N LYS A 159 12.21 3.15 18.25
CA LYS A 159 11.36 2.34 19.13
C LYS A 159 10.14 3.12 19.63
N GLU A 160 10.35 4.35 20.04
CA GLU A 160 9.31 5.24 20.56
C GLU A 160 8.30 5.61 19.49
N GLU A 161 8.77 5.96 18.30
CA GLU A 161 7.92 6.26 17.14
C GLU A 161 7.11 5.03 16.69
N ALA A 162 7.70 3.82 16.75
CA ALA A 162 6.98 2.58 16.46
C ALA A 162 5.82 2.35 17.44
N LYS A 163 6.00 2.66 18.74
CA LYS A 163 4.92 2.63 19.74
C LYS A 163 3.81 3.61 19.43
N GLU A 164 4.15 4.82 18.97
CA GLU A 164 3.17 5.82 18.56
C GLU A 164 2.32 5.32 17.36
N VAL A 165 2.98 4.71 16.37
CA VAL A 165 2.28 4.10 15.22
C VAL A 165 1.34 2.98 15.68
N LEU A 166 1.80 2.07 16.56
CA LEU A 166 0.97 1.02 17.13
C LEU A 166 -0.22 1.60 17.89
N ALA A 167 -0.03 2.64 18.69
CA ALA A 167 -1.10 3.32 19.42
C ALA A 167 -2.17 3.90 18.47
N ILE A 168 -1.76 4.50 17.33
CA ILE A 168 -2.69 4.98 16.30
C ILE A 168 -3.49 3.80 15.74
N ILE A 169 -2.82 2.74 15.31
CA ILE A 169 -3.45 1.57 14.69
C ILE A 169 -4.44 0.91 15.66
N HIS A 170 -4.03 0.62 16.90
CA HIS A 170 -4.89 -0.02 17.90
C HIS A 170 -6.11 0.84 18.25
N ARG A 171 -5.95 2.16 18.34
CA ARG A 171 -7.07 3.08 18.56
C ARG A 171 -8.08 3.01 17.42
N TRP A 172 -7.61 2.97 16.17
CA TRP A 172 -8.48 2.85 15.00
C TRP A 172 -9.10 1.45 14.89
N GLN A 173 -8.36 0.37 15.18
CA GLN A 173 -8.91 -0.99 15.24
C GLN A 173 -10.10 -1.07 16.20
N LYS A 174 -9.93 -0.54 17.42
CA LYS A 174 -11.00 -0.53 18.42
C LYS A 174 -12.21 0.24 17.91
N LYS A 175 -12.02 1.46 17.41
CA LYS A 175 -13.09 2.31 16.89
C LYS A 175 -13.85 1.64 15.75
N ILE A 176 -13.14 1.07 14.78
CA ILE A 176 -13.72 0.43 13.61
C ILE A 176 -14.45 -0.85 14.03
N TYR A 177 -13.89 -1.61 14.98
CA TYR A 177 -14.56 -2.81 15.50
C TYR A 177 -15.87 -2.48 16.22
N GLU A 178 -15.90 -1.41 17.02
CA GLU A 178 -17.12 -0.94 17.69
C GLU A 178 -18.21 -0.51 16.70
N GLU A 179 -17.83 0.06 15.56
CA GLU A 179 -18.76 0.61 14.57
C GLU A 179 -19.16 -0.42 13.49
N TYR A 180 -18.22 -1.22 13.03
CA TYR A 180 -18.39 -2.13 11.87
C TYR A 180 -18.22 -3.61 12.20
N GLY A 181 -17.78 -3.98 13.38
CA GLY A 181 -17.58 -5.38 13.79
C GLY A 181 -16.38 -6.07 13.15
N THR A 182 -15.41 -5.31 12.61
CA THR A 182 -14.21 -5.86 11.94
C THR A 182 -12.93 -5.16 12.39
N HIS A 183 -11.84 -5.94 12.47
CA HIS A 183 -10.48 -5.43 12.65
C HIS A 183 -9.89 -5.09 11.27
N PHE A 184 -10.19 -3.92 10.78
CA PHE A 184 -9.92 -3.50 9.41
C PHE A 184 -8.46 -3.13 9.14
N ILE A 185 -7.82 -2.42 10.09
CA ILE A 185 -6.45 -1.92 9.97
C ILE A 185 -5.50 -2.77 10.80
N HIS A 186 -4.36 -3.17 10.23
CA HIS A 186 -3.42 -4.06 10.88
C HIS A 186 -2.00 -3.52 10.81
N ALA A 187 -1.28 -3.59 11.94
CA ALA A 187 0.15 -3.37 11.97
C ALA A 187 0.88 -4.63 11.50
N GLY A 188 1.89 -4.49 10.66
CA GLY A 188 2.79 -5.60 10.36
C GLY A 188 3.64 -5.97 11.59
N ASP A 189 4.08 -7.23 11.67
CA ASP A 189 4.84 -7.79 12.78
C ASP A 189 6.09 -6.96 13.12
N GLU A 190 6.70 -6.35 12.11
CA GLU A 190 7.89 -5.52 12.27
C GLU A 190 7.67 -4.34 13.22
N TRP A 191 6.45 -3.78 13.29
CA TRP A 191 6.13 -2.71 14.25
C TRP A 191 6.26 -3.17 15.71
N TYR A 192 5.78 -4.37 16.02
CA TYR A 192 5.86 -4.94 17.38
C TYR A 192 7.32 -5.24 17.73
N ILE A 193 8.09 -5.79 16.79
CA ILE A 193 9.52 -6.04 16.96
C ILE A 193 10.28 -4.75 17.23
N LEU A 194 10.04 -3.69 16.43
CA LEU A 194 10.66 -2.37 16.61
C LEU A 194 10.27 -1.72 17.93
N ALA A 195 9.01 -1.79 18.32
CA ALA A 195 8.50 -1.27 19.58
C ALA A 195 8.96 -2.07 20.80
N GLY A 196 9.40 -3.31 20.61
CA GLY A 196 9.69 -4.26 21.69
C GLY A 196 8.43 -4.63 22.47
N GLU A 197 7.32 -4.79 21.77
CA GLU A 197 6.01 -5.20 22.30
C GLU A 197 5.67 -6.62 21.83
N GLU A 198 4.82 -7.32 22.59
CA GLU A 198 4.30 -8.63 22.19
C GLU A 198 3.31 -8.47 21.02
N MET A 199 3.35 -9.41 20.09
CA MET A 199 2.37 -9.50 19.02
C MET A 199 1.03 -10.00 19.56
N PRO A 200 -0.11 -9.45 19.10
CA PRO A 200 -1.44 -9.84 19.56
C PRO A 200 -1.83 -11.27 19.14
#